data_c279ff268c915087398d544904464c6c
#
_entry.id   c279ff268c915087398d544904464c6c
#
_cell.length_a   1.000
_cell.length_b   1.000
_cell.length_c   1.000
_cell.angle_alpha   90.00
_cell.angle_beta   90.00
_cell.angle_gamma   90.00
#
_symmetry.space_group_name_H-M   'P 1'
#
loop_
_entity.id
_entity.type
_entity.pdbx_description
1 polymer ?
#
loop_
_entity_poly.entity_id
_entity_poly.type
_entity_poly.pdbx_seq_one_letter_code
_entity_poly.pdbx_strand_id
1 'polypeptide(L)'
;MEHQATAMLNILHRYSWQTFSIVTSKIGGYDHFIRALRDQIHSFNDFSFTILDIITIQKQNRKEIVEELRSLSLSEARVILLYSTKREAQEIFAAAEELNLTTKNYMWIVTQSVLGRGAGYAPGEFPTGILGVHFNTTHEKLLEEIERAVTIFGNGLELLVNHNKNENLINLNSNLDCNASNTIKWAAGEEFFSLLAKRINQE
;
A
#
# COMPACT_ATOMS: atom_id res chain seq x y z
N MET A 1 -3.24 0.83 5.09
CA MET A 1 -1.84 0.35 5.08
C MET A 1 -1.45 -0.25 6.42
N GLU A 2 -1.67 0.46 7.52
CA GLU A 2 -1.34 0.00 8.88
C GLU A 2 -1.92 -1.37 9.21
N HIS A 3 -3.22 -1.59 8.98
CA HIS A 3 -3.86 -2.88 9.23
C HIS A 3 -3.24 -4.05 8.45
N GLN A 4 -2.77 -3.81 7.21
CA GLN A 4 -2.08 -4.84 6.44
C GLN A 4 -0.71 -5.14 7.03
N ALA A 5 0.05 -4.10 7.38
CA ALA A 5 1.35 -4.24 8.04
C ALA A 5 1.22 -4.99 9.36
N THR A 6 0.28 -4.59 10.21
CA THR A 6 0.01 -5.27 11.50
C THR A 6 -0.39 -6.74 11.30
N ALA A 7 -1.25 -7.03 10.33
CA ALA A 7 -1.65 -8.42 10.06
C ALA A 7 -0.48 -9.28 9.59
N MET A 8 0.40 -8.75 8.73
CA MET A 8 1.60 -9.46 8.29
C MET A 8 2.58 -9.70 9.46
N LEU A 9 2.83 -8.68 10.30
CA LEU A 9 3.68 -8.82 11.47
C LEU A 9 3.09 -9.82 12.48
N ASN A 10 1.78 -9.87 12.65
CA ASN A 10 1.14 -10.88 13.51
C ASN A 10 1.33 -12.31 12.97
N ILE A 11 1.35 -12.51 11.65
CA ILE A 11 1.69 -13.79 11.05
C ILE A 11 3.15 -14.15 11.38
N LEU A 12 4.09 -13.22 11.17
CA LEU A 12 5.50 -13.42 11.51
C LEU A 12 5.68 -13.77 13.00
N HIS A 13 5.03 -13.02 13.89
CA HIS A 13 5.05 -13.25 15.33
C HIS A 13 4.53 -14.65 15.69
N ARG A 14 3.37 -15.05 15.12
CA ARG A 14 2.74 -16.34 15.39
C ARG A 14 3.65 -17.52 15.04
N TYR A 15 4.44 -17.41 13.99
CA TYR A 15 5.35 -18.46 13.53
C TYR A 15 6.79 -18.26 14.04
N SER A 16 7.02 -17.27 14.92
CA SER A 16 8.33 -16.91 15.44
C SER A 16 9.38 -16.58 14.36
N TRP A 17 8.93 -15.98 13.25
CA TRP A 17 9.79 -15.51 12.18
C TRP A 17 10.31 -14.11 12.50
N GLN A 18 11.51 -14.03 13.02
CA GLN A 18 12.13 -12.78 13.46
C GLN A 18 12.74 -11.97 12.32
N THR A 19 13.24 -12.65 11.29
CA THR A 19 13.94 -12.02 10.18
C THR A 19 13.15 -12.16 8.89
N PHE A 20 13.05 -11.06 8.14
CA PHE A 20 12.34 -11.05 6.86
C PHE A 20 12.87 -9.95 5.94
N SER A 21 12.60 -10.07 4.65
CA SER A 21 12.84 -9.03 3.66
C SER A 21 11.55 -8.51 3.07
N ILE A 22 11.59 -7.31 2.52
CA ILE A 22 10.45 -6.64 1.90
C ILE A 22 10.74 -6.46 0.42
N VAL A 23 9.82 -6.88 -0.43
CA VAL A 23 9.81 -6.63 -1.87
C VAL A 23 8.59 -5.79 -2.19
N THR A 24 8.78 -4.69 -2.88
CA THR A 24 7.69 -3.83 -3.34
C THR A 24 7.85 -3.49 -4.81
N SER A 25 6.74 -3.30 -5.52
CA SER A 25 6.75 -2.56 -6.78
C SER A 25 6.64 -1.06 -6.49
N LYS A 26 7.15 -0.21 -7.38
CA LYS A 26 7.02 1.24 -7.28
C LYS A 26 5.60 1.71 -7.66
N ILE A 27 4.62 1.26 -6.90
CA ILE A 27 3.21 1.62 -7.02
C ILE A 27 2.80 2.60 -5.91
N GLY A 28 1.63 3.24 -6.06
CA GLY A 28 1.12 4.15 -5.03
C GLY A 28 1.05 3.47 -3.66
N GLY A 29 1.62 4.13 -2.65
CA GLY A 29 1.59 3.67 -1.25
C GLY A 29 2.71 2.71 -0.84
N TYR A 30 3.65 2.34 -1.72
CA TYR A 30 4.73 1.41 -1.37
C TYR A 30 5.61 1.93 -0.22
N ASP A 31 5.92 3.22 -0.23
CA ASP A 31 6.69 3.88 0.81
C ASP A 31 5.92 3.97 2.14
N HIS A 32 4.61 4.22 2.06
CA HIS A 32 3.72 4.18 3.23
C HIS A 32 3.62 2.78 3.83
N PHE A 33 3.61 1.73 3.00
CA PHE A 33 3.63 0.35 3.46
C PHE A 33 4.92 0.01 4.22
N ILE A 34 6.08 0.40 3.66
CA ILE A 34 7.38 0.19 4.31
C ILE A 34 7.45 0.95 5.64
N ARG A 35 6.98 2.20 5.66
CA ARG A 35 6.93 3.02 6.87
C ARG A 35 6.02 2.40 7.92
N ALA A 36 4.81 1.99 7.55
CA ALA A 36 3.87 1.35 8.44
C ALA A 36 4.44 0.06 9.08
N LEU A 37 5.18 -0.76 8.32
CA LEU A 37 5.88 -1.91 8.88
C LEU A 37 6.93 -1.50 9.92
N ARG A 38 7.77 -0.50 9.62
CA ARG A 38 8.78 -0.02 10.56
C ARG A 38 8.17 0.55 11.84
N ASP A 39 7.11 1.33 11.73
CA ASP A 39 6.42 1.92 12.88
C ASP A 39 5.76 0.84 13.74
N GLN A 40 5.13 -0.16 13.11
CA GLN A 40 4.45 -1.25 13.82
C GLN A 40 5.41 -2.24 14.47
N ILE A 41 6.62 -2.44 13.95
CA ILE A 41 7.65 -3.29 14.58
C ILE A 41 7.92 -2.85 16.01
N HIS A 42 7.95 -1.56 16.27
CA HIS A 42 8.20 -1.00 17.61
C HIS A 42 7.04 -1.24 18.61
N SER A 43 5.87 -1.64 18.14
CA SER A 43 4.72 -1.94 19.00
C SER A 43 4.78 -3.33 19.66
N PHE A 44 5.69 -4.20 19.20
CA PHE A 44 5.89 -5.54 19.75
C PHE A 44 6.96 -5.50 20.84
N ASN A 45 6.55 -5.44 22.10
CA ASN A 45 7.50 -5.33 23.22
C ASN A 45 8.27 -6.62 23.51
N ASP A 46 7.65 -7.78 23.26
CA ASP A 46 8.18 -9.09 23.62
C ASP A 46 8.80 -9.84 22.43
N PHE A 47 8.86 -9.21 21.26
CA PHE A 47 9.35 -9.86 20.05
C PHE A 47 10.12 -8.88 19.15
N SER A 48 11.34 -9.27 18.78
CA SER A 48 12.20 -8.43 17.95
C SER A 48 12.11 -8.86 16.48
N PHE A 49 11.77 -7.92 15.62
CA PHE A 49 11.80 -8.09 14.17
C PHE A 49 13.01 -7.43 13.56
N THR A 50 13.61 -8.09 12.57
CA THR A 50 14.72 -7.55 11.78
C THR A 50 14.39 -7.60 10.30
N ILE A 51 14.37 -6.44 9.66
CA ILE A 51 14.27 -6.32 8.21
C ILE A 51 15.68 -6.46 7.64
N LEU A 52 15.93 -7.51 6.85
CA LEU A 52 17.25 -7.76 6.24
C LEU A 52 17.44 -6.93 4.97
N ASP A 53 16.45 -6.95 4.07
CA ASP A 53 16.52 -6.25 2.80
C ASP A 53 15.19 -5.53 2.51
N ILE A 54 15.28 -4.42 1.79
CA ILE A 54 14.12 -3.74 1.20
C ILE A 54 14.43 -3.51 -0.27
N ILE A 55 13.72 -4.22 -1.12
CA ILE A 55 13.89 -4.17 -2.57
C ILE A 55 12.65 -3.52 -3.18
N THR A 56 12.86 -2.43 -3.93
CA THR A 56 11.79 -1.76 -4.66
C THR A 56 11.98 -1.98 -6.15
N ILE A 57 11.13 -2.82 -6.73
CA ILE A 57 11.16 -3.13 -8.16
C ILE A 57 10.67 -1.91 -8.94
N GLN A 58 11.55 -1.39 -9.80
CA GLN A 58 11.28 -0.22 -10.63
C GLN A 58 11.11 -0.59 -12.10
N LYS A 59 11.59 -1.76 -12.46
CA LYS A 59 11.65 -2.25 -13.84
C LYS A 59 10.48 -3.17 -14.14
N GLN A 60 10.10 -3.18 -15.40
CA GLN A 60 9.01 -4.04 -15.89
C GLN A 60 9.51 -5.22 -16.71
N ASN A 61 10.79 -5.19 -17.13
CA ASN A 61 11.39 -6.26 -17.87
C ASN A 61 11.88 -7.35 -16.92
N ARG A 62 11.50 -8.60 -17.17
CA ARG A 62 11.83 -9.77 -16.35
C ARG A 62 13.33 -9.90 -16.05
N LYS A 63 14.21 -9.71 -17.04
CA LYS A 63 15.66 -9.77 -16.82
C LYS A 63 16.17 -8.76 -15.82
N GLU A 64 15.63 -7.55 -15.87
CA GLU A 64 16.00 -6.47 -14.95
C GLU A 64 15.42 -6.74 -13.56
N ILE A 65 14.22 -7.32 -13.44
CA ILE A 65 13.63 -7.74 -12.17
C ILE A 65 14.50 -8.85 -11.53
N VAL A 66 15.00 -9.79 -12.31
CA VAL A 66 15.93 -10.82 -11.83
C VAL A 66 17.19 -10.18 -11.22
N GLU A 67 17.76 -9.17 -11.87
CA GLU A 67 18.93 -8.45 -11.31
C GLU A 67 18.59 -7.71 -10.01
N GLU A 68 17.42 -7.05 -9.93
CA GLU A 68 16.97 -6.36 -8.71
C GLU A 68 16.73 -7.36 -7.55
N LEU A 69 16.24 -8.56 -7.84
CA LEU A 69 16.02 -9.62 -6.86
C LEU A 69 17.27 -10.43 -6.49
N ARG A 70 18.39 -10.25 -7.22
CA ARG A 70 19.60 -11.05 -7.01
C ARG A 70 20.16 -10.94 -5.59
N SER A 71 20.08 -9.76 -4.98
CA SER A 71 20.52 -9.55 -3.60
C SER A 71 19.75 -10.43 -2.61
N LEU A 72 18.46 -10.67 -2.87
CA LEU A 72 17.61 -11.51 -2.03
C LEU A 72 18.07 -12.98 -2.02
N SER A 73 18.62 -13.48 -3.14
CA SER A 73 19.16 -14.85 -3.22
C SER A 73 20.42 -15.03 -2.37
N LEU A 74 21.13 -13.95 -2.08
CA LEU A 74 22.34 -13.94 -1.23
C LEU A 74 22.00 -13.61 0.23
N SER A 75 20.79 -13.18 0.49
CA SER A 75 20.31 -12.84 1.83
C SER A 75 20.02 -14.08 2.67
N GLU A 76 20.11 -13.92 3.98
CA GLU A 76 19.67 -14.94 4.94
C GLU A 76 18.14 -14.98 5.10
N ALA A 77 17.41 -14.02 4.52
CA ALA A 77 15.96 -13.97 4.60
C ALA A 77 15.33 -15.21 3.97
N ARG A 78 14.40 -15.82 4.68
CA ARG A 78 13.56 -16.93 4.20
C ARG A 78 12.09 -16.56 4.17
N VAL A 79 11.73 -15.43 4.77
CA VAL A 79 10.38 -14.88 4.72
C VAL A 79 10.42 -13.54 4.00
N ILE A 80 9.54 -13.38 3.02
CA ILE A 80 9.51 -12.23 2.13
C ILE A 80 8.10 -11.64 2.14
N LEU A 81 7.98 -10.36 2.49
CA LEU A 81 6.72 -9.62 2.40
C LEU A 81 6.64 -8.94 1.04
N LEU A 82 5.57 -9.16 0.29
CA LEU A 82 5.37 -8.58 -1.03
C LEU A 82 4.21 -7.58 -1.03
N TYR A 83 4.52 -6.34 -1.41
CA TYR A 83 3.55 -5.28 -1.71
C TYR A 83 3.65 -4.91 -3.19
N SER A 84 2.62 -5.28 -3.96
CA SER A 84 2.61 -5.09 -5.41
C SER A 84 1.17 -5.12 -5.94
N THR A 85 0.98 -4.86 -7.22
CA THR A 85 -0.25 -5.23 -7.93
C THR A 85 -0.21 -6.70 -8.33
N LYS A 86 -1.38 -7.27 -8.60
CA LYS A 86 -1.48 -8.67 -9.08
C LYS A 86 -0.65 -8.93 -10.34
N ARG A 87 -0.68 -8.00 -11.29
CA ARG A 87 0.05 -8.11 -12.56
C ARG A 87 1.57 -8.06 -12.37
N GLU A 88 2.05 -7.12 -11.57
CA GLU A 88 3.48 -7.01 -11.32
C GLU A 88 4.00 -8.18 -10.47
N ALA A 89 3.18 -8.69 -9.54
CA ALA A 89 3.51 -9.87 -8.76
C ALA A 89 3.73 -11.11 -9.62
N GLN A 90 3.00 -11.27 -10.74
CA GLN A 90 3.27 -12.37 -11.70
C GLN A 90 4.69 -12.29 -12.25
N GLU A 91 5.14 -11.11 -12.67
CA GLU A 91 6.50 -10.92 -13.18
C GLU A 91 7.56 -11.08 -12.08
N ILE A 92 7.27 -10.61 -10.87
CA ILE A 92 8.15 -10.78 -9.71
C ILE A 92 8.31 -12.25 -9.36
N PHE A 93 7.23 -13.03 -9.30
CA PHE A 93 7.30 -14.46 -8.99
C PHE A 93 7.98 -15.23 -10.10
N ALA A 94 7.76 -14.88 -11.36
CA ALA A 94 8.46 -15.49 -12.48
C ALA A 94 9.99 -15.24 -12.44
N ALA A 95 10.41 -14.01 -12.05
CA ALA A 95 11.81 -13.70 -11.84
C ALA A 95 12.38 -14.38 -10.58
N ALA A 96 11.59 -14.47 -9.51
CA ALA A 96 11.96 -15.17 -8.29
C ALA A 96 12.15 -16.68 -8.50
N GLU A 97 11.38 -17.29 -9.40
CA GLU A 97 11.52 -18.70 -9.79
C GLU A 97 12.88 -18.95 -10.46
N GLU A 98 13.32 -18.09 -11.36
CA GLU A 98 14.65 -18.17 -12.00
C GLU A 98 15.80 -18.16 -10.98
N LEU A 99 15.59 -17.47 -9.85
CA LEU A 99 16.55 -17.39 -8.73
C LEU A 99 16.33 -18.45 -7.65
N ASN A 100 15.40 -19.40 -7.84
CA ASN A 100 15.00 -20.41 -6.87
C ASN A 100 14.47 -19.84 -5.53
N LEU A 101 13.92 -18.62 -5.55
CA LEU A 101 13.33 -17.96 -4.39
C LEU A 101 11.87 -18.37 -4.11
N THR A 102 11.30 -19.26 -4.93
CA THR A 102 9.93 -19.78 -4.79
C THR A 102 9.91 -21.23 -4.31
N THR A 103 11.06 -21.77 -3.93
CA THR A 103 11.19 -23.13 -3.40
C THR A 103 10.64 -23.25 -1.98
N LYS A 104 10.50 -24.49 -1.49
CA LYS A 104 10.01 -24.80 -0.13
C LYS A 104 10.78 -24.12 1.03
N ASN A 105 11.95 -23.57 0.74
CA ASN A 105 12.79 -22.90 1.71
C ASN A 105 12.41 -21.42 1.90
N TYR A 106 11.53 -20.91 1.06
CA TYR A 106 11.09 -19.52 1.11
C TYR A 106 9.59 -19.42 1.38
N MET A 107 9.20 -18.44 2.18
CA MET A 107 7.82 -18.12 2.46
C MET A 107 7.52 -16.71 1.97
N TRP A 108 6.56 -16.60 1.07
CA TRP A 108 6.07 -15.31 0.60
C TRP A 108 4.75 -14.97 1.29
N ILE A 109 4.67 -13.78 1.86
CA ILE A 109 3.44 -13.23 2.42
C ILE A 109 3.06 -12.01 1.58
N VAL A 110 1.88 -12.04 1.00
CA VAL A 110 1.45 -11.04 0.03
C VAL A 110 0.29 -10.20 0.54
N THR A 111 0.21 -8.96 0.07
CA THR A 111 -0.89 -8.05 0.38
C THR A 111 -2.15 -8.37 -0.43
N GLN A 112 -3.28 -7.82 -0.01
CA GLN A 112 -4.56 -7.96 -0.71
C GLN A 112 -4.50 -7.50 -2.17
N SER A 113 -3.70 -6.47 -2.49
CA SER A 113 -3.53 -5.98 -3.86
C SER A 113 -2.93 -7.01 -4.81
N VAL A 114 -2.13 -7.94 -4.29
CA VAL A 114 -1.58 -9.08 -5.03
C VAL A 114 -2.62 -10.18 -5.21
N LEU A 115 -3.38 -10.52 -4.15
CA LEU A 115 -4.41 -11.56 -4.21
C LEU A 115 -5.64 -11.13 -5.03
N GLY A 116 -5.95 -9.84 -5.04
CA GLY A 116 -7.17 -9.31 -5.61
C GLY A 116 -8.38 -9.61 -4.72
N ARG A 117 -9.42 -10.26 -5.27
CA ARG A 117 -10.68 -10.53 -4.56
C ARG A 117 -10.61 -11.66 -3.53
N GLY A 118 -9.49 -12.35 -3.41
CA GLY A 118 -9.26 -13.42 -2.44
C GLY A 118 -8.47 -14.60 -3.01
N ALA A 119 -8.21 -15.60 -2.18
CA ALA A 119 -7.34 -16.74 -2.52
C ALA A 119 -7.80 -17.53 -3.76
N GLY A 120 -9.11 -17.68 -3.97
CA GLY A 120 -9.67 -18.36 -5.13
C GLY A 120 -9.45 -17.65 -6.48
N TYR A 121 -8.96 -16.41 -6.45
CA TYR A 121 -8.67 -15.59 -7.62
C TYR A 121 -7.17 -15.39 -7.86
N ALA A 122 -6.31 -16.02 -7.07
CA ALA A 122 -4.87 -15.99 -7.31
C ALA A 122 -4.57 -16.66 -8.66
N PRO A 123 -3.66 -16.09 -9.49
CA PRO A 123 -3.21 -16.77 -10.72
C PRO A 123 -2.61 -18.13 -10.42
N GLY A 124 -2.83 -19.10 -11.32
CA GLY A 124 -2.26 -20.43 -11.20
C GLY A 124 -0.73 -20.47 -11.26
N GLU A 125 -0.13 -19.39 -11.78
CA GLU A 125 1.34 -19.22 -11.85
C GLU A 125 1.95 -18.79 -10.52
N PHE A 126 1.15 -18.42 -9.53
CA PHE A 126 1.69 -18.03 -8.22
C PHE A 126 2.27 -19.25 -7.50
N PRO A 127 3.39 -19.07 -6.76
CA PRO A 127 4.01 -20.18 -6.04
C PRO A 127 3.04 -20.83 -5.06
N THR A 128 3.07 -22.16 -5.01
CA THR A 128 2.28 -22.92 -4.04
C THR A 128 2.77 -22.62 -2.62
N GLY A 129 1.84 -22.39 -1.70
CA GLY A 129 2.15 -22.16 -0.28
C GLY A 129 2.36 -20.70 0.08
N ILE A 130 2.14 -19.74 -0.82
CA ILE A 130 2.12 -18.33 -0.43
C ILE A 130 1.01 -18.05 0.58
N LEU A 131 1.27 -17.17 1.53
CA LEU A 131 0.28 -16.65 2.44
C LEU A 131 -0.19 -15.27 1.97
N GLY A 132 -1.46 -14.97 2.14
CA GLY A 132 -1.99 -13.67 1.76
C GLY A 132 -2.83 -13.04 2.85
N VAL A 133 -2.67 -11.75 3.05
CA VAL A 133 -3.52 -10.95 3.92
C VAL A 133 -4.69 -10.43 3.10
N HIS A 134 -5.89 -10.79 3.51
CA HIS A 134 -7.13 -10.38 2.86
C HIS A 134 -8.09 -9.80 3.89
N PHE A 135 -8.66 -8.64 3.58
CA PHE A 135 -9.75 -8.05 4.36
C PHE A 135 -11.08 -8.39 3.68
N ASN A 136 -12.04 -8.80 4.47
CA ASN A 136 -13.39 -9.06 3.97
C ASN A 136 -14.11 -7.73 3.71
N THR A 137 -13.76 -7.08 2.61
CA THR A 137 -14.47 -5.92 2.09
C THR A 137 -15.56 -6.41 1.16
N THR A 138 -16.81 -6.41 1.62
CA THR A 138 -17.95 -6.65 0.73
C THR A 138 -18.04 -5.50 -0.27
N HIS A 139 -18.42 -5.80 -1.51
CA HIS A 139 -18.60 -4.78 -2.55
C HIS A 139 -19.59 -3.68 -2.10
N GLU A 140 -20.59 -4.06 -1.31
CA GLU A 140 -21.57 -3.15 -0.71
C GLU A 140 -20.92 -2.13 0.21
N LYS A 141 -20.04 -2.57 1.13
CA LYS A 141 -19.31 -1.64 2.02
C LYS A 141 -18.42 -0.66 1.27
N LEU A 142 -17.79 -1.09 0.17
CA LEU A 142 -16.97 -0.19 -0.64
C LEU A 142 -17.82 0.88 -1.32
N LEU A 143 -19.00 0.52 -1.83
CA LEU A 143 -19.93 1.48 -2.42
C LEU A 143 -20.45 2.47 -1.39
N GLU A 144 -20.82 2.01 -0.19
CA GLU A 144 -21.24 2.86 0.93
C GLU A 144 -20.12 3.83 1.34
N GLU A 145 -18.86 3.37 1.41
CA GLU A 145 -17.72 4.22 1.72
C GLU A 145 -17.46 5.27 0.64
N ILE A 146 -17.61 4.90 -0.65
CA ILE A 146 -17.48 5.85 -1.77
C ILE A 146 -18.61 6.89 -1.71
N GLU A 147 -19.84 6.46 -1.51
CA GLU A 147 -21.00 7.34 -1.40
C GLU A 147 -20.83 8.32 -0.21
N ARG A 148 -20.40 7.81 0.94
CA ARG A 148 -20.09 8.62 2.11
C ARG A 148 -18.98 9.63 1.82
N ALA A 149 -17.89 9.22 1.19
CA ALA A 149 -16.80 10.12 0.83
C ALA A 149 -17.24 11.25 -0.13
N VAL A 150 -18.05 10.91 -1.15
CA VAL A 150 -18.63 11.88 -2.08
C VAL A 150 -19.58 12.85 -1.37
N THR A 151 -20.40 12.33 -0.46
CA THR A 151 -21.34 13.13 0.34
C THR A 151 -20.59 14.12 1.25
N ILE A 152 -19.56 13.66 1.98
CA ILE A 152 -18.73 14.51 2.84
C ILE A 152 -18.05 15.59 2.00
N PHE A 153 -17.49 15.24 0.84
CA PHE A 153 -16.86 16.19 -0.06
C PHE A 153 -17.86 17.25 -0.58
N GLY A 154 -19.04 16.81 -1.04
CA GLY A 154 -20.12 17.69 -1.50
C GLY A 154 -20.60 18.66 -0.43
N ASN A 155 -20.85 18.15 0.77
CA ASN A 155 -21.23 18.97 1.92
C ASN A 155 -20.14 19.98 2.30
N GLY A 156 -18.86 19.58 2.24
CA GLY A 156 -17.73 20.47 2.46
C GLY A 156 -17.66 21.60 1.45
N LEU A 157 -17.90 21.30 0.16
CA LEU A 157 -17.97 22.33 -0.88
C LEU A 157 -19.15 23.29 -0.66
N GLU A 158 -20.32 22.78 -0.31
CA GLU A 158 -21.49 23.61 0.01
C GLU A 158 -21.22 24.56 1.17
N LEU A 159 -20.57 24.07 2.23
CA LEU A 159 -20.16 24.91 3.37
C LEU A 159 -19.15 25.98 2.94
N LEU A 160 -18.16 25.63 2.11
CA LEU A 160 -17.17 26.58 1.60
C LEU A 160 -17.85 27.67 0.76
N VAL A 161 -18.76 27.30 -0.14
CA VAL A 161 -19.54 28.24 -0.97
C VAL A 161 -20.41 29.14 -0.10
N ASN A 162 -21.07 28.59 0.89
CA ASN A 162 -21.96 29.35 1.79
C ASN A 162 -21.20 30.30 2.72
N HIS A 163 -19.98 29.91 3.15
CA HIS A 163 -19.12 30.76 3.99
C HIS A 163 -18.58 31.96 3.20
N ASN A 164 -18.30 31.78 1.92
CA ASN A 164 -17.70 32.79 1.04
C ASN A 164 -18.71 33.54 0.17
N LYS A 165 -19.99 33.61 0.56
CA LYS A 165 -21.08 34.23 -0.23
C LYS A 165 -20.83 35.67 -0.68
N ASN A 166 -19.91 36.41 -0.08
CA ASN A 166 -19.61 37.80 -0.38
C ASN A 166 -18.32 38.06 -1.14
N GLU A 167 -17.56 37.05 -1.44
CA GLU A 167 -16.29 37.19 -2.16
C GLU A 167 -16.33 36.38 -3.44
N ASN A 168 -16.07 37.04 -4.58
CA ASN A 168 -15.85 36.43 -5.90
C ASN A 168 -14.65 35.45 -5.94
N LEU A 169 -14.40 34.73 -4.86
CA LEU A 169 -13.12 34.10 -4.53
C LEU A 169 -13.12 32.57 -4.59
N ILE A 170 -14.23 31.92 -4.93
CA ILE A 170 -14.13 30.50 -5.25
C ILE A 170 -13.67 30.40 -6.70
N ASN A 171 -12.43 30.78 -6.92
CA ASN A 171 -11.77 30.41 -8.16
C ASN A 171 -11.43 28.91 -8.06
N LEU A 172 -12.41 28.08 -8.43
CA LEU A 172 -12.24 26.62 -8.55
C LEU A 172 -11.24 26.28 -9.68
N ASN A 173 -10.89 27.24 -10.52
CA ASN A 173 -9.79 27.13 -11.47
C ASN A 173 -8.48 27.33 -10.71
N SER A 174 -7.98 26.23 -10.13
CA SER A 174 -6.58 26.19 -9.73
C SER A 174 -5.75 26.23 -11.02
N ASN A 175 -4.97 27.29 -11.23
CA ASN A 175 -3.89 27.30 -12.21
C ASN A 175 -2.75 26.37 -11.69
N LEU A 176 -3.11 25.12 -11.38
CA LEU A 176 -2.15 24.11 -10.95
C LEU A 176 -1.44 23.59 -12.19
N ASP A 177 -0.25 24.11 -12.43
CA ASP A 177 0.65 23.55 -13.43
C ASP A 177 1.48 22.45 -12.74
N CYS A 178 1.24 21.19 -13.13
CA CYS A 178 1.99 20.05 -12.61
C CYS A 178 3.48 20.08 -12.97
N ASN A 179 3.89 20.92 -13.89
CA ASN A 179 5.28 21.09 -14.32
C ASN A 179 5.98 22.31 -13.68
N ALA A 180 5.25 23.14 -12.94
CA ALA A 180 5.83 24.29 -12.27
C ALA A 180 6.67 23.86 -11.05
N SER A 181 7.90 24.35 -10.99
CA SER A 181 8.80 24.14 -9.85
C SER A 181 8.30 24.77 -8.54
N ASN A 182 7.36 25.70 -8.61
CA ASN A 182 6.66 26.29 -7.48
C ASN A 182 5.21 25.82 -7.50
N THR A 183 4.86 24.90 -6.62
CA THR A 183 3.48 24.47 -6.39
C THR A 183 2.68 25.62 -5.80
N ILE A 184 1.88 26.29 -6.63
CA ILE A 184 0.86 27.23 -6.15
C ILE A 184 -0.23 26.38 -5.52
N LYS A 185 -0.34 26.43 -4.18
CA LYS A 185 -1.42 25.77 -3.45
C LYS A 185 -2.74 26.45 -3.80
N TRP A 186 -3.81 25.65 -3.88
CA TRP A 186 -5.15 26.21 -3.96
C TRP A 186 -5.45 27.06 -2.72
N ALA A 187 -5.76 28.36 -2.90
CA ALA A 187 -5.89 29.32 -1.81
C ALA A 187 -6.99 28.94 -0.80
N ALA A 188 -8.10 28.35 -1.27
CA ALA A 188 -9.17 27.87 -0.41
C ALA A 188 -8.95 26.45 0.15
N GLY A 189 -7.86 25.79 -0.20
CA GLY A 189 -7.63 24.38 0.16
C GLY A 189 -7.50 24.13 1.65
N GLU A 190 -6.86 25.04 2.41
CA GLU A 190 -6.70 24.90 3.85
C GLU A 190 -8.04 25.09 4.57
N GLU A 191 -8.82 26.09 4.16
CA GLU A 191 -10.17 26.33 4.69
C GLU A 191 -11.09 25.14 4.39
N PHE A 192 -11.08 24.68 3.14
CA PHE A 192 -11.85 23.50 2.72
C PHE A 192 -11.51 22.27 3.54
N PHE A 193 -10.22 21.99 3.73
CA PHE A 193 -9.78 20.88 4.56
C PHE A 193 -10.25 21.01 6.01
N SER A 194 -10.19 22.22 6.58
CA SER A 194 -10.69 22.51 7.94
C SER A 194 -12.20 22.25 8.07
N LEU A 195 -12.99 22.62 7.06
CA LEU A 195 -14.42 22.34 7.01
C LEU A 195 -14.72 20.85 6.91
N LEU A 196 -13.98 20.11 6.07
CA LEU A 196 -14.10 18.66 5.97
C LEU A 196 -13.75 17.96 7.29
N ALA A 197 -12.65 18.34 7.93
CA ALA A 197 -12.21 17.75 9.19
C ALA A 197 -13.22 17.94 10.33
N LYS A 198 -13.88 19.10 10.41
CA LYS A 198 -14.94 19.36 11.39
C LYS A 198 -16.15 18.46 11.17
N ARG A 199 -16.50 18.15 9.92
CA ARG A 199 -17.63 17.27 9.57
C ARG A 199 -17.37 15.81 9.92
N ILE A 200 -16.19 15.30 9.57
CA ILE A 200 -15.78 13.92 9.87
C ILE A 200 -15.85 13.61 11.38
N ASN A 201 -15.54 14.60 12.24
CA ASN A 201 -15.56 14.42 13.68
C ASN A 201 -16.97 14.56 14.31
N GLN A 202 -18.00 14.88 13.54
CA GLN A 202 -19.40 15.04 14.02
C GLN A 202 -20.30 13.85 13.65
N GLU A 203 -19.83 12.93 12.81
CA GLU A 203 -20.47 11.66 12.46
C GLU A 203 -19.86 10.46 13.23
#